data_d3dc4eb8922dff51c6028a2595998824
#
_entry.id   d3dc4eb8922dff51c6028a2595998824
#
_cell.length_a   1.000
_cell.length_b   1.000
_cell.length_c   1.000
_cell.angle_alpha   90.00
_cell.angle_beta   90.00
_cell.angle_gamma   90.00
#
_symmetry.space_group_name_H-M   'P 1'
#
loop_
_entity.id
_entity.type
_entity.pdbx_description
1 polymer ?
#
loop_
_entity_poly.entity_id
_entity_poly.type
_entity_poly.pdbx_seq_one_letter_code
_entity_poly.pdbx_strand_id
1 'polypeptide(L)'
;MTRPTVRRCLLSLALAAAIAGPVQAQNFEAFTVADIRVEGLQRISAGTVFTYLPVEKGDTLDRSRSSEAIRALFKTGFFSDVRLERQGGILVVVVTERPAINAITLTGNKDIKSEDLLGGLRNIGLTEGETFNPLNLDRVTQELIRQYNNKGK
;
A
#
# COMPACT_ATOMS: atom_id res chain seq x y z
N MET A 1 -71.90 39.80 -15.78
CA MET A 1 -70.87 39.96 -16.80
C MET A 1 -69.61 40.46 -16.10
N THR A 2 -68.73 39.55 -15.57
CA THR A 2 -67.48 39.92 -14.96
C THR A 2 -66.48 38.85 -15.32
N ARG A 3 -65.44 39.25 -16.02
CA ARG A 3 -64.32 38.38 -16.50
C ARG A 3 -63.33 38.12 -15.36
N PRO A 4 -62.84 36.92 -15.15
CA PRO A 4 -61.77 36.69 -14.20
C PRO A 4 -60.37 36.95 -14.80
N THR A 5 -59.64 37.79 -14.16
CA THR A 5 -58.22 38.12 -14.38
C THR A 5 -57.31 36.93 -14.08
N VAL A 6 -56.63 36.44 -15.10
CA VAL A 6 -55.59 35.40 -14.96
C VAL A 6 -54.34 36.02 -14.37
N ARG A 7 -54.04 35.72 -13.11
CA ARG A 7 -52.75 36.04 -12.47
C ARG A 7 -51.69 35.08 -12.99
N ARG A 8 -50.77 35.59 -13.79
CA ARG A 8 -49.56 34.91 -14.22
C ARG A 8 -48.66 34.76 -13.00
N CYS A 9 -48.52 33.52 -12.46
CA CYS A 9 -47.45 33.14 -11.58
C CYS A 9 -46.17 32.99 -12.42
N LEU A 10 -45.27 33.94 -12.27
CA LEU A 10 -43.90 33.82 -12.75
C LEU A 10 -43.16 32.88 -11.77
N LEU A 11 -42.95 31.61 -12.17
CA LEU A 11 -42.03 30.72 -11.50
C LEU A 11 -40.61 31.21 -11.79
N SER A 12 -39.98 31.77 -10.78
CA SER A 12 -38.55 32.08 -10.78
C SER A 12 -37.76 30.77 -10.66
N LEU A 13 -37.25 30.24 -11.78
CA LEU A 13 -36.34 29.12 -11.82
C LEU A 13 -34.96 29.63 -11.38
N ALA A 14 -34.63 29.46 -10.11
CA ALA A 14 -33.29 29.73 -9.57
C ALA A 14 -32.33 28.64 -10.08
N LEU A 15 -31.56 28.99 -11.10
CA LEU A 15 -30.46 28.16 -11.63
C LEU A 15 -29.33 28.14 -10.59
N ALA A 16 -29.24 27.05 -9.80
CA ALA A 16 -28.14 26.81 -8.93
C ALA A 16 -26.92 26.47 -9.79
N ALA A 17 -26.09 27.46 -10.08
CA ALA A 17 -24.77 27.24 -10.68
C ALA A 17 -23.89 26.48 -9.64
N ALA A 18 -23.72 25.18 -9.82
CA ALA A 18 -22.77 24.38 -9.11
C ALA A 18 -21.36 24.93 -9.45
N ILE A 19 -20.72 25.57 -8.47
CA ILE A 19 -19.34 26.02 -8.55
C ILE A 19 -18.48 24.73 -8.46
N ALA A 20 -18.25 24.10 -9.62
CA ALA A 20 -17.18 23.13 -9.75
C ALA A 20 -15.87 23.91 -9.66
N GLY A 21 -15.34 24.04 -8.44
CA GLY A 21 -13.99 24.56 -8.26
C GLY A 21 -13.00 23.70 -9.06
N PRO A 22 -11.98 24.31 -9.67
CA PRO A 22 -10.96 23.55 -10.38
C PRO A 22 -10.34 22.56 -9.37
N VAL A 23 -10.44 21.27 -9.65
CA VAL A 23 -9.61 20.26 -9.00
C VAL A 23 -8.18 20.62 -9.40
N GLN A 24 -7.47 21.32 -8.53
CA GLN A 24 -6.06 21.56 -8.72
C GLN A 24 -5.38 20.19 -8.59
N ALA A 25 -5.05 19.60 -9.73
CA ALA A 25 -4.08 18.53 -9.77
C ALA A 25 -2.83 19.08 -9.06
N GLN A 26 -2.50 18.54 -7.88
CA GLN A 26 -1.31 18.91 -7.16
C GLN A 26 -0.13 18.63 -8.09
N ASN A 27 0.40 19.68 -8.71
CA ASN A 27 1.59 19.57 -9.53
C ASN A 27 2.73 19.23 -8.56
N PHE A 28 3.20 17.99 -8.66
CA PHE A 28 4.42 17.58 -7.95
C PHE A 28 5.57 18.35 -8.60
N GLU A 29 6.02 19.43 -7.95
CA GLU A 29 7.21 20.15 -8.36
C GLU A 29 8.45 19.36 -8.00
N ALA A 30 9.30 19.11 -8.99
CA ALA A 30 10.60 18.50 -8.75
C ALA A 30 11.43 19.36 -7.79
N PHE A 31 12.15 18.73 -6.86
CA PHE A 31 13.03 19.44 -5.92
C PHE A 31 14.30 18.64 -5.65
N THR A 32 15.36 19.36 -5.25
CA THR A 32 16.61 18.71 -4.82
C THR A 32 16.47 18.26 -3.38
N VAL A 33 16.76 16.98 -3.13
CA VAL A 33 16.70 16.36 -1.80
C VAL A 33 17.91 16.80 -0.98
N ALA A 34 17.70 17.71 -0.04
CA ALA A 34 18.76 18.16 0.88
C ALA A 34 19.02 17.14 1.99
N ASP A 35 18.00 16.40 2.42
CA ASP A 35 18.09 15.37 3.42
C ASP A 35 16.94 14.38 3.29
N ILE A 36 17.06 13.18 3.89
CA ILE A 36 16.03 12.14 3.88
C ILE A 36 15.73 11.72 5.31
N ARG A 37 14.43 11.72 5.67
CA ARG A 37 13.93 11.26 6.94
C ARG A 37 12.96 10.11 6.71
N VAL A 38 12.98 9.10 7.58
CA VAL A 38 12.04 7.98 7.54
C VAL A 38 11.19 8.00 8.80
N GLU A 39 9.89 7.90 8.64
CA GLU A 39 8.90 7.91 9.73
C GLU A 39 8.00 6.69 9.66
N GLY A 40 7.49 6.23 10.81
CA GLY A 40 6.57 5.09 10.91
C GLY A 40 7.24 3.73 11.10
N LEU A 41 8.58 3.69 11.23
CA LEU A 41 9.33 2.45 11.53
C LEU A 41 9.07 1.99 12.97
N GLN A 42 8.95 0.69 13.15
CA GLN A 42 8.77 0.03 14.46
C GLN A 42 9.82 -1.06 14.69
N ARG A 43 9.99 -1.97 13.74
CA ARG A 43 10.90 -3.13 13.81
C ARG A 43 12.00 -3.06 12.76
N ILE A 44 11.72 -2.42 11.63
CA ILE A 44 12.65 -2.28 10.51
C ILE A 44 13.55 -1.09 10.76
N SER A 45 14.85 -1.23 10.51
CA SER A 45 15.79 -0.13 10.66
C SER A 45 15.68 0.88 9.50
N ALA A 46 15.98 2.15 9.78
CA ALA A 46 16.07 3.17 8.73
C ALA A 46 17.14 2.80 7.69
N GLY A 47 18.23 2.16 8.09
CA GLY A 47 19.27 1.66 7.20
C GLY A 47 18.73 0.66 6.17
N THR A 48 17.81 -0.21 6.57
CA THR A 48 17.11 -1.11 5.63
C THR A 48 16.33 -0.33 4.58
N VAL A 49 15.60 0.71 4.99
CA VAL A 49 14.86 1.56 4.04
C VAL A 49 15.81 2.22 3.04
N PHE A 50 16.91 2.80 3.51
CA PHE A 50 17.91 3.44 2.63
C PHE A 50 18.55 2.47 1.64
N THR A 51 18.72 1.20 1.99
CA THR A 51 19.26 0.18 1.07
C THR A 51 18.35 -0.03 -0.16
N TYR A 52 17.05 0.11 0.00
CA TYR A 52 16.07 -0.12 -1.06
C TYR A 52 15.54 1.16 -1.69
N LEU A 53 15.79 2.31 -1.10
CA LEU A 53 15.34 3.60 -1.61
C LEU A 53 16.27 4.06 -2.75
N PRO A 54 15.79 4.18 -4.00
CA PRO A 54 16.63 4.60 -5.15
C PRO A 54 16.76 6.14 -5.23
N VAL A 55 16.89 6.79 -4.09
CA VAL A 55 17.02 8.25 -3.95
C VAL A 55 18.05 8.56 -2.88
N GLU A 56 18.99 9.41 -3.21
CA GLU A 56 20.04 9.86 -2.31
C GLU A 56 19.97 11.37 -2.06
N LYS A 57 20.67 11.82 -1.02
CA LYS A 57 20.87 13.25 -0.76
C LYS A 57 21.62 13.90 -1.93
N GLY A 58 21.09 15.01 -2.42
CA GLY A 58 21.58 15.73 -3.60
C GLY A 58 20.82 15.38 -4.89
N ASP A 59 20.07 14.33 -4.92
CA ASP A 59 19.25 13.94 -6.06
C ASP A 59 18.09 14.93 -6.31
N THR A 60 17.69 15.03 -7.56
CA THR A 60 16.43 15.70 -7.92
C THR A 60 15.29 14.67 -7.91
N LEU A 61 14.31 14.90 -7.05
CA LEU A 61 13.11 14.07 -6.96
C LEU A 61 12.00 14.70 -7.80
N ASP A 62 11.61 14.01 -8.86
CA ASP A 62 10.45 14.31 -9.69
C ASP A 62 9.34 13.27 -9.47
N ARG A 63 8.23 13.39 -10.19
CA ARG A 63 7.11 12.46 -10.10
C ARG A 63 7.50 11.03 -10.49
N SER A 64 8.37 10.86 -11.50
CA SER A 64 8.80 9.54 -11.97
C SER A 64 9.65 8.85 -10.92
N ARG A 65 10.67 9.52 -10.39
CA ARG A 65 11.54 9.00 -9.33
C ARG A 65 10.79 8.76 -8.04
N SER A 66 9.81 9.60 -7.71
CA SER A 66 8.92 9.37 -6.55
C SER A 66 8.14 8.08 -6.70
N SER A 67 7.56 7.82 -7.87
CA SER A 67 6.82 6.59 -8.14
C SER A 67 7.73 5.36 -8.15
N GLU A 68 8.96 5.50 -8.61
CA GLU A 68 9.97 4.44 -8.56
C GLU A 68 10.36 4.10 -7.11
N ALA A 69 10.64 5.13 -6.30
CA ALA A 69 10.98 4.99 -4.89
C ALA A 69 9.87 4.27 -4.10
N ILE A 70 8.61 4.68 -4.30
CA ILE A 70 7.47 4.02 -3.67
C ILE A 70 7.40 2.55 -4.10
N ARG A 71 7.50 2.26 -5.41
CA ARG A 71 7.45 0.87 -5.90
C ARG A 71 8.61 0.02 -5.39
N ALA A 72 9.81 0.58 -5.29
CA ALA A 72 10.98 -0.13 -4.77
C ALA A 72 10.74 -0.56 -3.31
N LEU A 73 10.24 0.33 -2.47
CA LEU A 73 9.91 0.02 -1.08
C LEU A 73 8.76 -0.98 -0.96
N PHE A 74 7.71 -0.87 -1.77
CA PHE A 74 6.62 -1.87 -1.78
C PHE A 74 7.09 -3.26 -2.20
N LYS A 75 8.03 -3.37 -3.15
CA LYS A 75 8.58 -4.64 -3.61
C LYS A 75 9.31 -5.41 -2.52
N THR A 76 9.80 -4.75 -1.47
CA THR A 76 10.43 -5.42 -0.33
C THR A 76 9.45 -6.32 0.42
N GLY A 77 8.14 -6.04 0.33
CA GLY A 77 7.11 -6.74 1.10
C GLY A 77 7.02 -6.32 2.57
N PHE A 78 7.87 -5.43 3.04
CA PHE A 78 7.90 -5.01 4.45
C PHE A 78 6.78 -4.05 4.83
N PHE A 79 6.28 -3.28 3.86
CA PHE A 79 5.36 -2.17 4.12
C PHE A 79 3.96 -2.42 3.54
N SER A 80 2.95 -2.05 4.32
CA SER A 80 1.54 -2.02 3.89
C SER A 80 1.17 -0.67 3.26
N ASP A 81 1.88 0.40 3.64
CA ASP A 81 1.74 1.74 3.05
C ASP A 81 3.10 2.43 2.96
N VAL A 82 3.29 3.20 1.89
CA VAL A 82 4.47 4.03 1.65
C VAL A 82 4.02 5.34 1.04
N ARG A 83 4.37 6.44 1.67
CA ARG A 83 4.11 7.80 1.18
C ARG A 83 5.40 8.62 1.19
N LEU A 84 5.52 9.50 0.23
CA LEU A 84 6.61 10.47 0.17
C LEU A 84 6.03 11.86 0.40
N GLU A 85 6.59 12.56 1.36
CA GLU A 85 6.20 13.92 1.71
C GLU A 85 7.41 14.85 1.55
N ARG A 86 7.15 16.10 1.20
CA ARG A 86 8.17 17.14 1.11
C ARG A 86 8.04 18.10 2.28
N GLN A 87 9.09 18.26 3.06
CA GLN A 87 9.19 19.27 4.11
C GLN A 87 10.36 20.21 3.79
N GLY A 88 10.07 21.28 3.03
CA GLY A 88 11.12 22.16 2.49
C GLY A 88 12.00 21.43 1.48
N GLY A 89 13.30 21.26 1.79
CA GLY A 89 14.24 20.43 1.02
C GLY A 89 14.38 18.99 1.54
N ILE A 90 13.65 18.60 2.58
CA ILE A 90 13.74 17.26 3.17
C ILE A 90 12.70 16.34 2.51
N LEU A 91 13.13 15.17 2.07
CA LEU A 91 12.25 14.08 1.68
C LEU A 91 11.89 13.29 2.93
N VAL A 92 10.60 13.26 3.29
CA VAL A 92 10.08 12.43 4.38
C VAL A 92 9.43 11.19 3.77
N VAL A 93 10.01 10.03 4.06
CA VAL A 93 9.49 8.71 3.67
C VAL A 93 8.65 8.18 4.81
N VAL A 94 7.33 8.26 4.67
CA VAL A 94 6.38 7.78 5.68
C VAL A 94 5.96 6.37 5.33
N VAL A 95 6.22 5.42 6.22
CA VAL A 95 5.92 4.01 6.01
C VAL A 95 5.01 3.45 7.08
N THR A 96 4.22 2.44 6.71
CA THR A 96 3.51 1.58 7.66
C THR A 96 4.01 0.15 7.48
N GLU A 97 4.61 -0.41 8.51
CA GLU A 97 5.11 -1.78 8.46
C GLU A 97 3.96 -2.79 8.40
N ARG A 98 4.16 -3.90 7.68
CA ARG A 98 3.27 -5.05 7.75
C ARG A 98 3.44 -5.77 9.09
N PRO A 99 2.37 -6.39 9.63
CA PRO A 99 2.48 -7.19 10.85
C PRO A 99 3.41 -8.39 10.64
N ALA A 100 4.05 -8.84 11.71
CA ALA A 100 4.73 -10.12 11.74
C ALA A 100 3.74 -11.25 11.94
N ILE A 101 4.09 -12.45 11.44
CA ILE A 101 3.38 -13.69 11.72
C ILE A 101 3.69 -14.07 13.17
N ASN A 102 2.67 -14.01 14.03
CA ASN A 102 2.84 -14.35 15.44
C ASN A 102 2.82 -15.87 15.66
N ALA A 103 1.92 -16.58 14.97
CA ALA A 103 1.81 -18.03 15.06
C ALA A 103 1.18 -18.60 13.78
N ILE A 104 1.54 -19.83 13.43
CA ILE A 104 0.94 -20.60 12.34
C ILE A 104 0.31 -21.83 12.93
N THR A 105 -1.02 -21.94 12.86
CA THR A 105 -1.77 -23.10 13.34
C THR A 105 -2.36 -23.87 12.16
N LEU A 106 -2.06 -25.15 12.07
CA LEU A 106 -2.63 -26.07 11.07
C LEU A 106 -3.70 -26.93 11.71
N THR A 107 -4.86 -27.01 11.08
CA THR A 107 -5.98 -27.83 11.54
C THR A 107 -6.55 -28.66 10.39
N GLY A 108 -7.06 -29.86 10.70
CA GLY A 108 -7.68 -30.72 9.70
C GLY A 108 -6.72 -31.55 8.84
N ASN A 109 -5.42 -31.44 9.05
CA ASN A 109 -4.37 -32.13 8.30
C ASN A 109 -4.16 -33.59 8.77
N LYS A 110 -5.15 -34.44 8.57
CA LYS A 110 -5.13 -35.84 9.04
C LYS A 110 -4.09 -36.74 8.31
N ASP A 111 -3.83 -36.45 7.05
CA ASP A 111 -3.00 -37.30 6.17
C ASP A 111 -1.53 -36.89 6.13
N ILE A 112 -1.20 -35.67 6.53
CA ILE A 112 0.16 -35.13 6.53
C ILE A 112 0.46 -34.55 7.91
N LYS A 113 1.64 -34.84 8.45
CA LYS A 113 2.06 -34.28 9.74
C LYS A 113 2.23 -32.75 9.63
N SER A 114 1.87 -32.05 10.70
CA SER A 114 2.00 -30.58 10.76
C SER A 114 3.43 -30.13 10.54
N GLU A 115 4.43 -30.88 10.99
CA GLU A 115 5.84 -30.57 10.82
C GLU A 115 6.25 -30.53 9.34
N ASP A 116 5.75 -31.50 8.54
CA ASP A 116 6.04 -31.58 7.10
C ASP A 116 5.41 -30.39 6.37
N LEU A 117 4.15 -30.06 6.70
CA LEU A 117 3.45 -28.89 6.13
C LEU A 117 4.13 -27.57 6.51
N LEU A 118 4.48 -27.40 7.78
CA LEU A 118 5.22 -26.21 8.24
C LEU A 118 6.59 -26.08 7.56
N GLY A 119 7.26 -27.22 7.31
CA GLY A 119 8.50 -27.26 6.52
C GLY A 119 8.30 -26.72 5.10
N GLY A 120 7.22 -27.14 4.43
CA GLY A 120 6.84 -26.64 3.10
C GLY A 120 6.52 -25.15 3.10
N LEU A 121 5.75 -24.69 4.09
CA LEU A 121 5.39 -23.28 4.24
C LEU A 121 6.62 -22.40 4.51
N ARG A 122 7.57 -22.88 5.28
CA ARG A 122 8.86 -22.19 5.52
C ARG A 122 9.64 -21.96 4.25
N ASN A 123 9.65 -22.93 3.34
CA ASN A 123 10.36 -22.82 2.06
C ASN A 123 9.79 -21.71 1.15
N ILE A 124 8.57 -21.28 1.35
CA ILE A 124 7.93 -20.17 0.62
C ILE A 124 7.90 -18.87 1.42
N GLY A 125 8.62 -18.80 2.55
CA GLY A 125 8.74 -17.60 3.38
C GLY A 125 7.58 -17.36 4.35
N LEU A 126 6.77 -18.38 4.64
CA LEU A 126 5.75 -18.31 5.69
C LEU A 126 6.27 -18.94 6.98
N THR A 127 6.83 -18.10 7.85
CA THR A 127 7.45 -18.51 9.11
C THR A 127 7.05 -17.54 10.23
N GLU A 128 6.89 -18.06 11.45
CA GLU A 128 6.67 -17.21 12.62
C GLU A 128 7.83 -16.21 12.79
N GLY A 129 7.51 -14.98 13.14
CA GLY A 129 8.44 -13.86 13.23
C GLY A 129 8.66 -13.09 11.93
N GLU A 130 8.42 -13.72 10.78
CA GLU A 130 8.54 -13.07 9.46
C GLU A 130 7.39 -12.12 9.17
N THR A 131 7.62 -11.18 8.25
CA THR A 131 6.60 -10.23 7.84
C THR A 131 5.50 -10.92 7.04
N PHE A 132 4.24 -10.76 7.45
CA PHE A 132 3.11 -11.30 6.72
C PHE A 132 2.84 -10.51 5.43
N ASN A 133 3.06 -11.15 4.29
CA ASN A 133 2.72 -10.59 2.99
C ASN A 133 1.50 -11.32 2.40
N PRO A 134 0.33 -10.66 2.30
CA PRO A 134 -0.89 -11.27 1.74
C PRO A 134 -0.71 -11.78 0.30
N LEU A 135 0.21 -11.22 -0.47
CA LEU A 135 0.50 -11.66 -1.84
C LEU A 135 1.09 -13.08 -1.90
N ASN A 136 1.55 -13.61 -0.76
CA ASN A 136 2.06 -14.97 -0.67
C ASN A 136 0.96 -16.02 -0.43
N LEU A 137 -0.30 -15.62 -0.20
CA LEU A 137 -1.40 -16.55 0.07
C LEU A 137 -1.64 -17.55 -1.08
N ASP A 138 -1.50 -17.13 -2.32
CA ASP A 138 -1.60 -18.04 -3.47
C ASP A 138 -0.49 -19.09 -3.43
N ARG A 139 0.73 -18.69 -3.07
CA ARG A 139 1.86 -19.62 -2.91
C ARG A 139 1.62 -20.61 -1.78
N VAL A 140 1.01 -20.17 -0.68
CA VAL A 140 0.61 -21.06 0.43
C VAL A 140 -0.36 -22.11 -0.09
N THR A 141 -1.39 -21.69 -0.80
CA THR A 141 -2.39 -22.59 -1.38
C THR A 141 -1.74 -23.60 -2.33
N GLN A 142 -0.90 -23.17 -3.24
CA GLN A 142 -0.19 -24.04 -4.18
C GLN A 142 0.75 -25.01 -3.47
N GLU A 143 1.46 -24.57 -2.44
CA GLU A 143 2.36 -25.43 -1.67
C GLU A 143 1.58 -26.52 -0.91
N LEU A 144 0.47 -26.17 -0.29
CA LEU A 144 -0.40 -27.16 0.38
C LEU A 144 -0.94 -28.19 -0.63
N ILE A 145 -1.46 -27.75 -1.77
CA ILE A 145 -1.92 -28.65 -2.84
C ILE A 145 -0.78 -29.59 -3.27
N ARG A 146 0.42 -29.06 -3.49
CA ARG A 146 1.60 -29.84 -3.87
C ARG A 146 1.93 -30.92 -2.84
N GLN A 147 1.91 -30.57 -1.56
CA GLN A 147 2.19 -31.50 -0.47
C GLN A 147 1.17 -32.64 -0.40
N TYR A 148 -0.12 -32.34 -0.58
CA TYR A 148 -1.16 -33.35 -0.63
C TYR A 148 -1.11 -34.23 -1.87
N ASN A 149 -0.86 -33.65 -3.05
CA ASN A 149 -0.67 -34.43 -4.29
C ASN A 149 0.51 -35.40 -4.22
N ASN A 150 1.62 -34.99 -3.60
CA ASN A 150 2.80 -35.86 -3.38
C ASN A 150 2.47 -37.07 -2.48
N LYS A 151 1.41 -36.98 -1.68
CA LYS A 151 0.91 -38.08 -0.84
C LYS A 151 -0.25 -38.86 -1.49
N GLY A 152 -0.54 -38.59 -2.79
CA GLY A 152 -1.61 -39.25 -3.52
C GLY A 152 -3.03 -38.86 -3.08
N LYS A 153 -3.21 -37.63 -2.61
CA LYS A 153 -4.46 -37.08 -2.10
C LYS A 153 -5.02 -35.95 -2.95
#